data_7018d2c058a249a29d93cb3b6e3ff44f
#
_entry.id   7018d2c058a249a29d93cb3b6e3ff44f
#
_cell.length_a   1.000
_cell.length_b   1.000
_cell.length_c   1.000
_cell.angle_alpha   90.00
_cell.angle_beta   90.00
_cell.angle_gamma   90.00
#
_symmetry.space_group_name_H-M   'P 1'
#
loop_
_entity.id
_entity.type
_entity.pdbx_description
1 polymer ?
#
loop_
_entity_poly.entity_id
_entity_poly.type
_entity_poly.pdbx_seq_one_letter_code
_entity_poly.pdbx_strand_id
1 'polypeptide(L)'
;MKFRKSQVLIFGVLVLALAGAIFALDTSVKYALRQERVAAARTVEVGFRRGLAETFGNLNDAAKLSYTIDLDDADNLELFQKSVRKLMEDNEHVAYAAYFKEDTLNYIYPEDRFGALAGKNMADFAYSVTLAKFAKVPVVEGPSSLFGEEMDVFLFLQPIYLGADYIGEIVVAMDSGYVLSALGLKELEDGNYDYELWRLDFLGQTKTVISTSDPSVDYSDAVKHEFSLPATWNISIMPKGGWITQAEHALIDAAFFALGLVLFLLGMLLCSAVRLRGRLQVEKYTNADSGLATMEGFFYFVNKRLSKEPDSKLCVLELQLGNFRRFTKNMEREELVMFLMRFRQSVLDCFPEDTVATRLSDDSFLLAIFTDGQDSGRMISEFVLQLHWKRRLDDQKIFITPRYCTVTYPKDGSDARSLVEAAAKEFGKI
;
A
#
# COMPACT_ATOMS: atom_id res chain seq x y z
N MET A 1 -18.43 5.86 34.57
CA MET A 1 -16.98 5.85 34.30
C MET A 1 -16.70 6.61 33.02
N LYS A 2 -16.30 7.89 33.09
CA LYS A 2 -15.95 8.76 31.95
C LYS A 2 -14.68 8.21 31.31
N PHE A 3 -14.70 8.02 30.00
CA PHE A 3 -13.47 7.74 29.25
C PHE A 3 -12.43 8.80 29.61
N ARG A 4 -11.26 8.41 30.13
CA ARG A 4 -10.14 9.33 30.21
C ARG A 4 -9.83 9.78 28.77
N LYS A 5 -9.79 11.08 28.52
CA LYS A 5 -9.51 11.68 27.18
C LYS A 5 -8.30 10.98 26.48
N SER A 6 -7.32 10.53 27.26
CA SER A 6 -6.15 9.78 26.79
C SER A 6 -6.48 8.43 26.16
N GLN A 7 -7.48 7.70 26.64
CA GLN A 7 -7.84 6.37 26.07
C GLN A 7 -8.55 6.50 24.72
N VAL A 8 -9.37 7.53 24.53
CA VAL A 8 -9.99 7.85 23.25
C VAL A 8 -8.94 8.26 22.24
N LEU A 9 -7.97 9.05 22.66
CA LEU A 9 -6.86 9.48 21.80
C LEU A 9 -6.01 8.28 21.34
N ILE A 10 -5.63 7.38 22.26
CA ILE A 10 -4.83 6.18 21.94
C ILE A 10 -5.60 5.28 20.95
N PHE A 11 -6.90 5.07 21.17
CA PHE A 11 -7.73 4.27 20.26
C PHE A 11 -7.80 4.91 18.88
N GLY A 12 -7.99 6.24 18.81
CA GLY A 12 -7.99 6.98 17.55
C GLY A 12 -6.67 6.85 16.79
N VAL A 13 -5.53 6.98 17.48
CA VAL A 13 -4.20 6.80 16.88
C VAL A 13 -4.01 5.37 16.35
N LEU A 14 -4.45 4.34 17.08
CA LEU A 14 -4.37 2.96 16.62
C LEU A 14 -5.22 2.69 15.39
N VAL A 15 -6.42 3.26 15.31
CA VAL A 15 -7.29 3.14 14.11
C VAL A 15 -6.66 3.82 12.91
N LEU A 16 -6.09 5.01 13.07
CA LEU A 16 -5.38 5.71 12.00
C LEU A 16 -4.13 4.94 11.53
N ALA A 17 -3.36 4.38 12.46
CA ALA A 17 -2.20 3.56 12.14
C ALA A 17 -2.61 2.28 11.37
N LEU A 18 -3.69 1.62 11.76
CA LEU A 18 -4.25 0.47 11.05
C LEU A 18 -4.70 0.83 9.63
N ALA A 19 -5.43 1.93 9.48
CA ALA A 19 -5.88 2.41 8.16
C ALA A 19 -4.68 2.73 7.26
N GLY A 20 -3.66 3.41 7.80
CA GLY A 20 -2.42 3.69 7.08
C GLY A 20 -1.65 2.42 6.66
N ALA A 21 -1.58 1.42 7.53
CA ALA A 21 -0.94 0.14 7.21
C ALA A 21 -1.68 -0.62 6.09
N ILE A 22 -3.01 -0.65 6.13
CA ILE A 22 -3.84 -1.29 5.10
C ILE A 22 -3.67 -0.58 3.76
N PHE A 23 -3.71 0.75 3.75
CA PHE A 23 -3.47 1.55 2.54
C PHE A 23 -2.07 1.31 1.95
N ALA A 24 -1.04 1.24 2.78
CA ALA A 24 0.32 0.93 2.34
C ALA A 24 0.43 -0.48 1.74
N LEU A 25 -0.23 -1.48 2.34
CA LEU A 25 -0.27 -2.85 1.81
C LEU A 25 -1.00 -2.92 0.48
N ASP A 26 -2.18 -2.29 0.35
CA ASP A 26 -2.92 -2.20 -0.90
C ASP A 26 -2.06 -1.62 -2.03
N THR A 27 -1.45 -0.45 -1.78
CA THR A 27 -0.56 0.20 -2.74
C THR A 27 0.64 -0.67 -3.10
N SER A 28 1.22 -1.39 -2.13
CA SER A 28 2.37 -2.27 -2.36
C SER A 28 2.01 -3.47 -3.22
N VAL A 29 0.82 -4.08 -3.03
CA VAL A 29 0.34 -5.20 -3.84
C VAL A 29 0.10 -4.75 -5.28
N LYS A 30 -0.57 -3.62 -5.48
CA LYS A 30 -0.79 -3.05 -6.82
C LYS A 30 0.54 -2.73 -7.52
N TYR A 31 1.48 -2.13 -6.80
CA TYR A 31 2.81 -1.86 -7.34
C TYR A 31 3.56 -3.13 -7.73
N ALA A 32 3.55 -4.16 -6.88
CA ALA A 32 4.21 -5.43 -7.17
C ALA A 32 3.61 -6.12 -8.40
N LEU A 33 2.28 -6.17 -8.50
CA LEU A 33 1.57 -6.73 -9.66
C LEU A 33 1.91 -5.99 -10.95
N ARG A 34 1.96 -4.65 -10.89
CA ARG A 34 2.38 -3.84 -12.04
C ARG A 34 3.81 -4.16 -12.45
N GLN A 35 4.75 -4.26 -11.51
CA GLN A 35 6.15 -4.56 -11.82
C GLN A 35 6.33 -5.94 -12.45
N GLU A 36 5.60 -6.94 -11.97
CA GLU A 36 5.59 -8.28 -12.55
C GLU A 36 5.14 -8.25 -14.02
N ARG A 37 4.04 -7.54 -14.31
CA ARG A 37 3.53 -7.40 -15.68
C ARG A 37 4.43 -6.60 -16.60
N VAL A 38 5.07 -5.55 -16.08
CA VAL A 38 6.08 -4.78 -16.83
C VAL A 38 7.27 -5.68 -17.16
N ALA A 39 7.72 -6.53 -16.24
CA ALA A 39 8.80 -7.48 -16.51
C ALA A 39 8.41 -8.52 -17.58
N ALA A 40 7.16 -9.03 -17.52
CA ALA A 40 6.64 -9.93 -18.54
C ALA A 40 6.57 -9.26 -19.91
N ALA A 41 6.05 -8.03 -20.00
CA ALA A 41 5.99 -7.27 -21.26
C ALA A 41 7.38 -6.99 -21.85
N ARG A 42 8.39 -6.73 -21.02
CA ARG A 42 9.78 -6.61 -21.49
C ARG A 42 10.32 -7.91 -22.09
N THR A 43 9.94 -9.05 -21.55
CA THR A 43 10.34 -10.34 -22.11
C THR A 43 9.70 -10.56 -23.49
N VAL A 44 8.42 -10.20 -23.64
CA VAL A 44 7.70 -10.24 -24.92
C VAL A 44 8.34 -9.29 -25.93
N GLU A 45 8.68 -8.05 -25.52
CA GLU A 45 9.37 -7.06 -26.34
C GLU A 45 10.70 -7.59 -26.86
N VAL A 46 11.51 -8.22 -26.01
CA VAL A 46 12.79 -8.83 -26.43
C VAL A 46 12.60 -9.95 -27.47
N GLY A 47 11.55 -10.78 -27.25
CA GLY A 47 11.17 -11.81 -28.22
C GLY A 47 10.76 -11.22 -29.57
N PHE A 48 9.90 -10.23 -29.56
CA PHE A 48 9.47 -9.49 -30.75
C PHE A 48 10.65 -8.86 -31.49
N ARG A 49 11.56 -8.19 -30.79
CA ARG A 49 12.77 -7.59 -31.38
C ARG A 49 13.63 -8.60 -32.12
N ARG A 50 13.80 -9.80 -31.58
CA ARG A 50 14.54 -10.88 -32.26
C ARG A 50 13.83 -11.32 -33.53
N GLY A 51 12.53 -11.58 -33.46
CA GLY A 51 11.70 -11.95 -34.61
C GLY A 51 11.74 -10.88 -35.70
N LEU A 52 11.66 -9.61 -35.30
CA LEU A 52 11.76 -8.46 -36.23
C LEU A 52 13.09 -8.46 -36.99
N ALA A 53 14.21 -8.67 -36.33
CA ALA A 53 15.52 -8.70 -36.96
C ALA A 53 15.65 -9.83 -37.98
N GLU A 54 15.11 -11.02 -37.67
CA GLU A 54 15.05 -12.17 -38.59
C GLU A 54 14.13 -11.85 -39.79
N THR A 55 12.97 -11.26 -39.55
CA THR A 55 12.00 -10.88 -40.60
C THR A 55 12.62 -9.87 -41.56
N PHE A 56 13.29 -8.82 -41.06
CA PHE A 56 13.97 -7.86 -41.92
C PHE A 56 15.08 -8.51 -42.72
N GLY A 57 15.82 -9.45 -42.17
CA GLY A 57 16.83 -10.23 -42.91
C GLY A 57 16.20 -10.98 -44.09
N ASN A 58 15.05 -11.59 -43.88
CA ASN A 58 14.33 -12.33 -44.92
C ASN A 58 13.68 -11.40 -45.98
N LEU A 59 13.22 -10.23 -45.58
CA LEU A 59 12.57 -9.25 -46.47
C LEU A 59 13.57 -8.39 -47.26
N ASN A 60 14.88 -8.47 -46.96
CA ASN A 60 15.87 -7.59 -47.58
C ASN A 60 16.33 -8.13 -48.95
N ASP A 61 15.42 -8.09 -49.92
CA ASP A 61 15.71 -8.46 -51.29
C ASP A 61 16.56 -7.41 -52.04
N ALA A 62 16.59 -6.16 -51.55
CA ALA A 62 17.45 -5.11 -52.06
C ALA A 62 18.94 -5.50 -51.96
N ALA A 63 19.34 -6.11 -50.82
CA ALA A 63 20.71 -6.57 -50.65
C ALA A 63 21.07 -7.70 -51.63
N LYS A 64 20.12 -8.60 -51.95
CA LYS A 64 20.30 -9.65 -52.93
C LYS A 64 20.53 -9.07 -54.33
N LEU A 65 19.80 -8.05 -54.73
CA LEU A 65 19.94 -7.42 -56.01
C LEU A 65 21.28 -6.65 -56.13
N SER A 66 21.82 -6.13 -55.06
CA SER A 66 23.08 -5.36 -55.08
C SER A 66 24.29 -6.22 -55.59
N TYR A 67 24.23 -7.53 -55.38
CA TYR A 67 25.27 -8.45 -55.89
C TYR A 67 25.19 -8.68 -57.38
N THR A 68 24.14 -8.23 -58.07
CA THR A 68 23.99 -8.37 -59.50
C THR A 68 24.53 -7.18 -60.30
N ILE A 69 24.92 -6.11 -59.59
CA ILE A 69 25.48 -4.92 -60.20
C ILE A 69 27.02 -4.93 -60.06
N ASP A 70 27.68 -5.23 -61.15
CA ASP A 70 29.11 -5.02 -61.31
C ASP A 70 29.30 -3.78 -62.18
N LEU A 71 29.92 -2.74 -61.67
CA LEU A 71 29.92 -1.41 -62.25
C LEU A 71 31.04 -1.20 -63.28
N ASP A 72 31.91 -2.17 -63.47
CA ASP A 72 32.99 -2.14 -64.46
C ASP A 72 32.55 -2.62 -65.85
N ASP A 73 31.33 -3.12 -66.02
CA ASP A 73 30.83 -3.72 -67.27
C ASP A 73 29.54 -3.06 -67.76
N ALA A 74 29.46 -2.73 -69.04
CA ALA A 74 28.27 -2.07 -69.67
C ALA A 74 27.02 -2.98 -69.73
N ASP A 75 27.19 -4.32 -69.58
CA ASP A 75 26.10 -5.27 -69.63
C ASP A 75 25.40 -5.48 -68.26
N ASN A 76 25.81 -4.74 -67.23
CA ASN A 76 25.31 -4.93 -65.85
C ASN A 76 23.88 -4.46 -65.64
N LEU A 77 23.44 -3.45 -66.36
CA LEU A 77 22.06 -3.01 -66.33
C LEU A 77 21.13 -4.12 -66.82
N GLU A 78 21.50 -4.88 -67.88
CA GLU A 78 20.70 -5.97 -68.40
C GLU A 78 20.62 -7.14 -67.36
N LEU A 79 21.73 -7.43 -66.68
CA LEU A 79 21.78 -8.43 -65.63
C LEU A 79 20.90 -8.03 -64.44
N PHE A 80 20.99 -6.77 -64.05
CA PHE A 80 20.14 -6.21 -62.99
C PHE A 80 18.63 -6.30 -63.37
N GLN A 81 18.27 -5.86 -64.57
CA GLN A 81 16.93 -5.94 -65.11
C GLN A 81 16.37 -7.35 -65.10
N LYS A 82 17.18 -8.34 -65.54
CA LYS A 82 16.81 -9.73 -65.51
C LYS A 82 16.60 -10.23 -64.08
N SER A 83 17.44 -9.83 -63.13
CA SER A 83 17.36 -10.23 -61.72
C SER A 83 16.15 -9.61 -61.06
N VAL A 84 15.81 -8.33 -61.36
CA VAL A 84 14.60 -7.64 -60.87
C VAL A 84 13.36 -8.34 -61.37
N ARG A 85 13.28 -8.67 -62.69
CA ARG A 85 12.12 -9.39 -63.26
C ARG A 85 11.92 -10.74 -62.55
N LYS A 86 13.01 -11.49 -62.37
CA LYS A 86 12.93 -12.74 -61.66
C LYS A 86 12.52 -12.58 -60.19
N LEU A 87 13.04 -11.56 -59.47
CA LEU A 87 12.62 -11.29 -58.11
C LEU A 87 11.09 -11.04 -58.01
N MET A 88 10.54 -10.28 -58.94
CA MET A 88 9.11 -9.96 -58.95
C MET A 88 8.24 -11.16 -59.41
N GLU A 89 8.76 -12.01 -60.31
CA GLU A 89 8.10 -13.24 -60.70
C GLU A 89 8.03 -14.24 -59.52
N ASP A 90 9.13 -14.29 -58.75
CA ASP A 90 9.25 -15.19 -57.60
C ASP A 90 8.56 -14.66 -56.35
N ASN A 91 8.18 -13.37 -56.32
CA ASN A 91 7.70 -12.67 -55.09
C ASN A 91 6.63 -11.62 -55.41
N GLU A 92 5.38 -12.03 -55.32
CA GLU A 92 4.20 -11.20 -55.59
C GLU A 92 4.03 -9.99 -54.68
N HIS A 93 4.75 -9.93 -53.57
CA HIS A 93 4.69 -8.82 -52.57
C HIS A 93 5.66 -7.68 -52.90
N VAL A 94 6.53 -7.84 -53.90
CA VAL A 94 7.38 -6.77 -54.41
C VAL A 94 6.57 -5.94 -55.38
N ALA A 95 6.33 -4.68 -55.01
CA ALA A 95 5.58 -3.74 -55.85
C ALA A 95 6.44 -3.18 -56.97
N TYR A 96 7.67 -2.83 -56.73
CA TYR A 96 8.69 -2.44 -57.71
C TYR A 96 10.10 -2.56 -57.16
N ALA A 97 11.07 -2.59 -58.06
CA ALA A 97 12.47 -2.43 -57.71
C ALA A 97 13.15 -1.35 -58.59
N ALA A 98 14.00 -0.59 -57.97
CA ALA A 98 14.63 0.58 -58.61
C ALA A 98 16.14 0.62 -58.35
N TYR A 99 16.87 1.18 -59.26
CA TYR A 99 18.28 1.51 -59.13
C TYR A 99 18.51 3.00 -59.28
N PHE A 100 19.12 3.59 -58.29
CA PHE A 100 19.58 4.98 -58.30
C PHE A 100 21.08 5.00 -58.47
N LYS A 101 21.52 5.68 -59.53
CA LYS A 101 22.94 6.02 -59.71
C LYS A 101 23.21 7.29 -58.95
N GLU A 102 24.10 7.23 -57.97
CA GLU A 102 24.22 8.26 -56.96
C GLU A 102 22.85 8.52 -56.29
N ASP A 103 22.22 9.66 -56.51
CA ASP A 103 20.90 10.01 -55.94
C ASP A 103 19.81 10.14 -56.99
N THR A 104 20.08 9.74 -58.27
CA THR A 104 19.16 9.89 -59.40
C THR A 104 18.62 8.55 -59.84
N LEU A 105 17.31 8.44 -60.00
CA LEU A 105 16.66 7.24 -60.49
C LEU A 105 17.09 6.93 -61.92
N ASN A 106 17.85 5.85 -62.07
CA ASN A 106 18.34 5.41 -63.37
C ASN A 106 17.43 4.35 -63.98
N TYR A 107 16.93 3.44 -63.17
CA TYR A 107 16.08 2.34 -63.62
C TYR A 107 15.01 2.01 -62.59
N ILE A 108 13.80 1.68 -63.04
CA ILE A 108 12.69 1.17 -62.20
C ILE A 108 11.88 0.16 -63.00
N TYR A 109 11.48 -0.91 -62.33
CA TYR A 109 10.64 -1.96 -62.91
C TYR A 109 9.43 -2.23 -62.02
N PRO A 110 8.22 -2.36 -62.55
CA PRO A 110 7.83 -2.37 -63.97
C PRO A 110 7.94 -1.00 -64.65
N GLU A 111 8.59 -0.99 -65.82
CA GLU A 111 8.80 0.28 -66.60
C GLU A 111 7.49 0.86 -67.17
N ASP A 112 6.57 0.01 -67.59
CA ASP A 112 5.30 0.39 -68.11
C ASP A 112 4.46 1.23 -67.12
N ARG A 113 4.67 0.96 -65.82
CA ARG A 113 3.97 1.65 -64.73
C ARG A 113 4.77 2.82 -64.17
N PHE A 114 6.06 2.67 -64.00
CA PHE A 114 6.89 3.60 -63.24
C PHE A 114 7.98 4.29 -64.04
N GLY A 115 8.17 3.93 -65.31
CA GLY A 115 9.26 4.44 -66.15
C GLY A 115 9.29 5.97 -66.31
N ALA A 116 8.15 6.62 -66.19
CA ALA A 116 8.03 8.09 -66.23
C ALA A 116 8.75 8.78 -65.02
N LEU A 117 9.12 8.01 -63.99
CA LEU A 117 9.83 8.51 -62.82
C LEU A 117 11.35 8.58 -63.04
N ALA A 118 11.86 7.96 -64.09
CA ALA A 118 13.30 7.97 -64.39
C ALA A 118 13.86 9.43 -64.46
N GLY A 119 15.02 9.64 -63.89
CA GLY A 119 15.65 10.95 -63.75
C GLY A 119 15.25 11.76 -62.51
N LYS A 120 14.29 11.31 -61.72
CA LYS A 120 13.95 11.97 -60.42
C LYS A 120 15.02 11.68 -59.35
N ASN A 121 15.17 12.64 -58.44
CA ASN A 121 16.09 12.54 -57.31
C ASN A 121 15.41 12.03 -56.04
N MET A 122 16.17 11.32 -55.16
CA MET A 122 15.67 10.78 -53.89
C MET A 122 15.57 11.82 -52.76
N ALA A 123 15.42 13.11 -53.08
CA ALA A 123 15.38 14.17 -52.07
C ALA A 123 14.29 13.97 -50.97
N ASP A 124 13.15 13.35 -51.31
CA ASP A 124 12.05 13.08 -50.37
C ASP A 124 12.42 12.04 -49.29
N PHE A 125 13.46 11.24 -49.56
CA PHE A 125 13.95 10.22 -48.63
C PHE A 125 15.37 10.51 -48.11
N ALA A 126 15.77 11.81 -48.19
CA ALA A 126 17.14 12.24 -47.89
C ALA A 126 17.70 11.72 -46.55
N TYR A 127 16.85 11.60 -45.54
CA TYR A 127 17.26 11.10 -44.23
C TYR A 127 17.62 9.60 -44.29
N SER A 128 16.73 8.74 -44.83
CA SER A 128 16.93 7.29 -44.88
C SER A 128 18.08 6.94 -45.84
N VAL A 129 18.22 7.64 -46.97
CA VAL A 129 19.34 7.50 -47.88
C VAL A 129 20.65 7.94 -47.22
N THR A 130 20.68 9.06 -46.50
CA THR A 130 21.86 9.50 -45.77
C THR A 130 22.25 8.51 -44.68
N LEU A 131 21.26 7.95 -43.97
CA LEU A 131 21.49 6.92 -42.95
C LEU A 131 22.08 5.66 -43.58
N ALA A 132 21.51 5.17 -44.68
CA ALA A 132 22.00 4.00 -45.41
C ALA A 132 23.45 4.23 -45.90
N LYS A 133 23.74 5.39 -46.49
CA LYS A 133 25.08 5.78 -46.91
C LYS A 133 26.07 5.81 -45.76
N PHE A 134 25.72 6.44 -44.62
CA PHE A 134 26.60 6.57 -43.46
C PHE A 134 26.87 5.22 -42.78
N ALA A 135 25.79 4.47 -42.52
CA ALA A 135 25.88 3.19 -41.85
C ALA A 135 26.43 2.06 -42.74
N LYS A 136 26.40 2.21 -44.07
CA LYS A 136 26.78 1.19 -45.06
C LYS A 136 26.02 -0.11 -44.94
N VAL A 137 24.78 -0.03 -44.49
CA VAL A 137 23.88 -1.19 -44.28
C VAL A 137 22.50 -0.86 -44.86
N PRO A 138 21.68 -1.86 -45.15
CA PRO A 138 20.31 -1.63 -45.58
C PRO A 138 19.52 -0.81 -44.56
N VAL A 139 18.65 0.07 -45.05
CA VAL A 139 17.70 0.84 -44.23
C VAL A 139 16.29 0.61 -44.77
N VAL A 140 15.33 0.51 -43.87
CA VAL A 140 13.91 0.40 -44.21
C VAL A 140 13.21 1.70 -43.91
N GLU A 141 12.54 2.26 -44.94
CA GLU A 141 11.71 3.45 -44.85
C GLU A 141 10.26 3.07 -45.14
N GLY A 142 9.34 3.69 -44.46
CA GLY A 142 7.92 3.45 -44.72
C GLY A 142 7.06 3.28 -43.45
N PRO A 143 5.76 3.04 -43.62
CA PRO A 143 5.07 3.04 -44.94
C PRO A 143 5.15 4.41 -45.64
N SER A 144 5.38 4.42 -46.95
CA SER A 144 5.48 5.63 -47.74
C SER A 144 5.23 5.34 -49.23
N SER A 145 5.06 6.37 -49.99
CA SER A 145 4.95 6.29 -51.44
C SER A 145 6.20 6.90 -52.12
N LEU A 146 6.70 6.26 -53.16
CA LEU A 146 7.78 6.83 -53.94
C LEU A 146 7.24 7.92 -54.87
N PHE A 147 7.77 9.12 -54.74
CA PHE A 147 7.43 10.28 -55.61
C PHE A 147 5.94 10.65 -55.66
N GLY A 148 5.19 10.37 -54.57
CA GLY A 148 3.79 10.76 -54.45
C GLY A 148 2.78 9.81 -55.14
N GLU A 149 3.18 8.62 -55.47
CA GLU A 149 2.25 7.61 -55.96
C GLU A 149 1.37 7.08 -54.81
N GLU A 150 0.10 6.73 -55.13
CA GLU A 150 -0.89 6.16 -54.19
C GLU A 150 -0.58 4.68 -53.89
N MET A 151 0.60 4.39 -53.36
CA MET A 151 1.00 3.05 -52.93
C MET A 151 1.56 3.12 -51.52
N ASP A 152 1.00 2.33 -50.66
CA ASP A 152 1.47 2.16 -49.28
C ASP A 152 2.47 1.00 -49.23
N VAL A 153 3.76 1.31 -49.31
CA VAL A 153 4.87 0.36 -49.41
C VAL A 153 5.95 0.65 -48.37
N PHE A 154 6.69 -0.40 -47.99
CA PHE A 154 7.97 -0.23 -47.31
C PHE A 154 9.11 -0.27 -48.35
N LEU A 155 10.01 0.68 -48.25
CA LEU A 155 11.19 0.80 -49.11
C LEU A 155 12.40 0.22 -48.40
N PHE A 156 13.00 -0.80 -48.99
CA PHE A 156 14.26 -1.41 -48.55
C PHE A 156 15.39 -0.76 -49.38
N LEU A 157 16.17 0.09 -48.74
CA LEU A 157 17.23 0.85 -49.36
C LEU A 157 18.58 0.17 -49.09
N GLN A 158 19.24 -0.27 -50.14
CA GLN A 158 20.55 -0.92 -50.09
C GLN A 158 21.58 -0.03 -50.77
N PRO A 159 22.51 0.61 -50.02
CA PRO A 159 23.56 1.42 -50.59
C PRO A 159 24.64 0.49 -51.28
N ILE A 160 25.14 0.95 -52.40
CA ILE A 160 26.17 0.26 -53.18
C ILE A 160 27.48 1.04 -53.12
N TYR A 161 28.56 0.30 -52.84
CA TYR A 161 29.92 0.82 -52.74
C TYR A 161 30.89 0.10 -53.64
N LEU A 162 31.79 0.86 -54.28
CA LEU A 162 33.01 0.30 -54.91
C LEU A 162 34.19 0.74 -54.05
N GLY A 163 34.72 -0.17 -53.28
CA GLY A 163 35.72 0.16 -52.27
C GLY A 163 35.18 1.11 -51.19
N ALA A 164 35.62 2.37 -51.19
CA ALA A 164 35.13 3.39 -50.24
C ALA A 164 34.05 4.31 -50.84
N ASP A 165 33.92 4.35 -52.15
CA ASP A 165 33.10 5.29 -52.88
C ASP A 165 31.67 4.80 -53.00
N TYR A 166 30.71 5.66 -52.65
CA TYR A 166 29.27 5.43 -52.83
C TYR A 166 28.93 5.63 -54.29
N ILE A 167 28.28 4.63 -54.91
CA ILE A 167 27.99 4.62 -56.34
C ILE A 167 26.50 4.80 -56.60
N GLY A 168 25.68 4.29 -55.71
CA GLY A 168 24.25 4.35 -55.89
C GLY A 168 23.52 3.53 -54.86
N GLU A 169 22.25 3.34 -55.12
CA GLU A 169 21.35 2.65 -54.18
C GLU A 169 20.32 1.79 -54.93
N ILE A 170 20.08 0.59 -54.41
CA ILE A 170 18.95 -0.22 -54.84
C ILE A 170 17.83 -0.06 -53.86
N VAL A 171 16.64 0.13 -54.39
CA VAL A 171 15.39 0.24 -53.61
C VAL A 171 14.46 -0.88 -54.06
N VAL A 172 14.02 -1.66 -53.10
CA VAL A 172 12.95 -2.65 -53.31
C VAL A 172 11.75 -2.20 -52.50
N ALA A 173 10.62 -1.99 -53.16
CA ALA A 173 9.37 -1.61 -52.54
C ALA A 173 8.51 -2.86 -52.31
N MET A 174 8.11 -3.10 -51.07
CA MET A 174 7.25 -4.21 -50.66
C MET A 174 5.90 -3.70 -50.19
N ASP A 175 4.85 -4.49 -50.46
CA ASP A 175 3.50 -4.26 -49.97
C ASP A 175 3.47 -4.09 -48.45
N SER A 176 2.83 -3.03 -47.99
CA SER A 176 2.78 -2.68 -46.58
C SER A 176 2.06 -3.72 -45.73
N GLY A 177 0.95 -4.28 -46.25
CA GLY A 177 0.19 -5.32 -45.54
C GLY A 177 1.01 -6.61 -45.34
N TYR A 178 1.79 -6.98 -46.38
CA TYR A 178 2.70 -8.12 -46.29
C TYR A 178 3.79 -7.90 -45.25
N VAL A 179 4.48 -6.75 -45.30
CA VAL A 179 5.55 -6.44 -44.35
C VAL A 179 5.00 -6.41 -42.90
N LEU A 180 3.91 -5.73 -42.65
CA LEU A 180 3.29 -5.67 -41.30
C LEU A 180 2.86 -7.06 -40.80
N SER A 181 2.32 -7.90 -41.69
CA SER A 181 1.97 -9.28 -41.32
C SER A 181 3.18 -10.13 -40.97
N ALA A 182 4.30 -9.94 -41.69
CA ALA A 182 5.55 -10.67 -41.47
C ALA A 182 6.28 -10.21 -40.19
N LEU A 183 5.98 -9.01 -39.67
CA LEU A 183 6.57 -8.51 -38.43
C LEU A 183 6.05 -9.21 -37.16
N GLY A 184 5.05 -10.08 -37.24
CA GLY A 184 4.53 -10.79 -36.09
C GLY A 184 3.74 -9.91 -35.11
N LEU A 185 3.15 -8.82 -35.58
CA LEU A 185 2.34 -7.91 -34.75
C LEU A 185 1.07 -8.57 -34.24
N LYS A 186 0.52 -9.50 -35.02
CA LYS A 186 -0.66 -10.27 -34.64
C LYS A 186 -0.39 -11.20 -33.47
N GLU A 187 0.79 -11.75 -33.38
CA GLU A 187 1.23 -12.62 -32.25
C GLU A 187 1.24 -11.83 -30.92
N LEU A 188 1.49 -10.52 -30.95
CA LEU A 188 1.36 -9.66 -29.77
C LEU A 188 -0.09 -9.55 -29.34
N GLU A 189 -1.02 -9.32 -30.28
CA GLU A 189 -2.47 -9.26 -30.01
C GLU A 189 -3.03 -10.58 -29.47
N ASP A 190 -2.63 -11.70 -30.07
CA ASP A 190 -3.00 -13.05 -29.64
C ASP A 190 -2.40 -13.39 -28.25
N GLY A 191 -1.25 -12.80 -27.94
CA GLY A 191 -0.59 -12.85 -26.64
C GLY A 191 -1.26 -11.95 -25.56
N ASN A 192 -2.39 -11.33 -25.87
CA ASN A 192 -3.12 -10.43 -24.98
C ASN A 192 -2.40 -9.11 -24.68
N TYR A 193 -1.63 -8.59 -25.65
CA TYR A 193 -0.98 -7.29 -25.59
C TYR A 193 -1.59 -6.34 -26.62
N ASP A 194 -1.65 -5.06 -26.24
CA ASP A 194 -1.84 -3.96 -27.17
C ASP A 194 -0.47 -3.41 -27.54
N TYR A 195 -0.34 -2.97 -28.79
CA TYR A 195 0.89 -2.40 -29.31
C TYR A 195 0.63 -1.16 -30.15
N GLU A 196 1.65 -0.32 -30.22
CA GLU A 196 1.74 0.80 -31.13
C GLU A 196 3.14 0.83 -31.73
N LEU A 197 3.26 0.58 -33.06
CA LEU A 197 4.47 0.73 -33.85
C LEU A 197 4.48 2.14 -34.45
N TRP A 198 5.50 2.92 -34.18
CA TRP A 198 5.56 4.33 -34.57
C TRP A 198 6.99 4.77 -34.84
N ARG A 199 7.10 5.89 -35.55
CA ARG A 199 8.38 6.56 -35.79
C ARG A 199 8.31 8.05 -35.44
N LEU A 200 9.48 8.64 -35.22
CA LEU A 200 9.62 10.10 -35.20
C LEU A 200 10.05 10.57 -36.56
N ASP A 201 9.71 11.82 -36.88
CA ASP A 201 10.32 12.52 -37.99
C ASP A 201 11.83 12.74 -37.73
N PHE A 202 12.56 13.15 -38.79
CA PHE A 202 14.02 13.36 -38.70
C PHE A 202 14.44 14.45 -37.70
N LEU A 203 13.50 15.32 -37.27
CA LEU A 203 13.73 16.33 -36.23
C LEU A 203 13.37 15.81 -34.83
N GLY A 204 12.81 14.60 -34.71
CA GLY A 204 12.35 14.05 -33.44
C GLY A 204 11.12 14.75 -32.87
N GLN A 205 10.36 15.50 -33.67
CA GLN A 205 9.26 16.34 -33.20
C GLN A 205 7.90 15.74 -33.44
N THR A 206 7.71 15.05 -34.56
CA THR A 206 6.40 14.53 -34.97
C THR A 206 6.38 13.01 -34.89
N LYS A 207 5.45 12.49 -34.08
CA LYS A 207 5.18 11.05 -34.00
C LYS A 207 4.23 10.65 -35.13
N THR A 208 4.62 9.68 -35.93
CA THR A 208 3.79 9.02 -36.94
C THR A 208 3.56 7.59 -36.56
N VAL A 209 2.30 7.21 -36.38
CA VAL A 209 1.92 5.81 -36.09
C VAL A 209 1.93 5.01 -37.38
N ILE A 210 2.66 3.90 -37.39
CA ILE A 210 2.78 2.97 -38.52
C ILE A 210 1.67 1.91 -38.42
N SER A 211 1.51 1.32 -37.24
CA SER A 211 0.50 0.31 -36.96
C SER A 211 0.13 0.33 -35.49
N THR A 212 -1.11 0.04 -35.15
CA THR A 212 -1.58 -0.08 -33.77
C THR A 212 -2.68 -1.11 -33.66
N SER A 213 -2.69 -1.86 -32.56
CA SER A 213 -3.79 -2.80 -32.27
C SER A 213 -5.09 -2.07 -31.91
N ASP A 214 -4.99 -0.96 -31.18
CA ASP A 214 -6.13 -0.12 -30.77
C ASP A 214 -5.71 1.36 -30.67
N PRO A 215 -6.22 2.23 -31.54
CA PRO A 215 -5.88 3.66 -31.51
C PRO A 215 -6.50 4.41 -30.33
N SER A 216 -7.41 3.80 -29.55
CA SER A 216 -8.01 4.41 -28.37
C SER A 216 -7.19 4.22 -27.09
N VAL A 217 -6.16 3.37 -27.12
CA VAL A 217 -5.32 3.06 -25.98
C VAL A 217 -4.26 4.17 -25.78
N ASP A 218 -4.10 4.60 -24.53
CA ASP A 218 -2.99 5.49 -24.15
C ASP A 218 -1.72 4.69 -23.87
N TYR A 219 -0.76 4.77 -24.80
CA TYR A 219 0.54 4.10 -24.71
C TYR A 219 1.61 4.90 -23.93
N SER A 220 1.23 5.97 -23.23
CA SER A 220 2.19 6.81 -22.48
C SER A 220 2.99 5.99 -21.45
N ASP A 221 2.33 5.03 -20.81
CA ASP A 221 2.83 4.16 -19.73
C ASP A 221 3.32 2.79 -20.22
N ALA A 222 3.29 2.55 -21.55
CA ALA A 222 3.71 1.29 -22.17
C ALA A 222 5.21 1.03 -22.01
N VAL A 223 5.62 -0.22 -22.08
CA VAL A 223 7.04 -0.60 -22.31
C VAL A 223 7.39 -0.18 -23.73
N LYS A 224 8.45 0.61 -23.87
CA LYS A 224 8.89 1.18 -25.15
C LYS A 224 10.27 0.66 -25.52
N HIS A 225 10.44 0.37 -26.79
CA HIS A 225 11.72 0.05 -27.37
C HIS A 225 11.95 0.82 -28.67
N GLU A 226 13.15 1.34 -28.85
CA GLU A 226 13.60 2.04 -30.04
C GLU A 226 14.47 1.11 -30.89
N PHE A 227 14.17 1.04 -32.18
CA PHE A 227 14.97 0.39 -33.19
C PHE A 227 15.75 1.46 -33.95
N SER A 228 17.05 1.28 -34.07
CA SER A 228 17.90 2.22 -34.81
C SER A 228 18.25 1.74 -36.21
N LEU A 229 18.32 0.43 -36.44
CA LEU A 229 18.59 -0.19 -37.74
C LEU A 229 17.96 -1.58 -37.81
N PRO A 230 17.46 -2.03 -38.95
CA PRO A 230 17.43 -1.35 -40.26
C PRO A 230 16.36 -0.27 -40.38
N ALA A 231 15.50 -0.11 -39.37
CA ALA A 231 14.44 0.92 -39.36
C ALA A 231 14.47 1.72 -38.06
N THR A 232 14.31 3.04 -38.15
CA THR A 232 14.25 3.95 -37.01
C THR A 232 12.83 3.99 -36.43
N TRP A 233 12.39 2.86 -35.89
CA TRP A 233 11.04 2.70 -35.37
C TRP A 233 11.04 2.57 -33.85
N ASN A 234 9.88 2.78 -33.28
CA ASN A 234 9.63 2.54 -31.87
C ASN A 234 8.43 1.61 -31.75
N ILE A 235 8.49 0.68 -30.82
CA ILE A 235 7.34 -0.11 -30.44
C ILE A 235 6.99 0.16 -28.98
N SER A 236 5.70 0.37 -28.72
CA SER A 236 5.13 0.46 -27.38
C SER A 236 4.24 -0.76 -27.14
N ILE A 237 4.44 -1.48 -26.04
CA ILE A 237 3.71 -2.72 -25.72
C ILE A 237 3.15 -2.62 -24.32
N MET A 238 1.87 -2.98 -24.14
CA MET A 238 1.24 -3.08 -22.83
C MET A 238 0.16 -4.17 -22.82
N PRO A 239 -0.20 -4.76 -21.66
CA PRO A 239 -1.28 -5.74 -21.59
C PRO A 239 -2.64 -5.12 -21.98
N LYS A 240 -3.51 -5.88 -22.63
CA LYS A 240 -4.88 -5.45 -22.92
C LYS A 240 -5.61 -5.11 -21.61
N GLY A 241 -6.22 -3.91 -21.56
CA GLY A 241 -6.88 -3.39 -20.37
C GLY A 241 -5.95 -2.75 -19.34
N GLY A 242 -4.66 -2.53 -19.70
CA GLY A 242 -3.67 -1.85 -18.87
C GLY A 242 -2.92 -2.76 -17.88
N TRP A 243 -2.04 -2.15 -17.07
CA TRP A 243 -1.19 -2.88 -16.13
C TRP A 243 -1.96 -3.56 -15.01
N ILE A 244 -3.08 -2.97 -14.59
CA ILE A 244 -4.03 -3.53 -13.62
C ILE A 244 -5.42 -3.15 -14.14
N THR A 245 -6.27 -4.14 -14.38
CA THR A 245 -7.63 -3.90 -14.85
C THR A 245 -8.52 -3.26 -13.78
N GLN A 246 -9.57 -2.56 -14.19
CA GLN A 246 -10.52 -1.98 -13.23
C GLN A 246 -11.15 -3.04 -12.30
N ALA A 247 -11.40 -4.24 -12.81
CA ALA A 247 -11.94 -5.34 -12.02
C ALA A 247 -10.93 -5.79 -10.94
N GLU A 248 -9.65 -5.89 -11.28
CA GLU A 248 -8.60 -6.23 -10.33
C GLU A 248 -8.39 -5.14 -9.28
N HIS A 249 -8.41 -3.87 -9.68
CA HIS A 249 -8.40 -2.76 -8.73
C HIS A 249 -9.55 -2.88 -7.73
N ALA A 250 -10.78 -3.07 -8.21
CA ALA A 250 -11.95 -3.21 -7.35
C ALA A 250 -11.86 -4.43 -6.41
N LEU A 251 -11.34 -5.57 -6.91
CA LEU A 251 -11.17 -6.78 -6.11
C LEU A 251 -10.12 -6.59 -4.99
N ILE A 252 -8.99 -5.99 -5.33
CA ILE A 252 -7.91 -5.70 -4.37
C ILE A 252 -8.43 -4.73 -3.30
N ASP A 253 -9.06 -3.62 -3.71
CA ASP A 253 -9.64 -2.64 -2.80
C ASP A 253 -10.69 -3.27 -1.86
N ALA A 254 -11.59 -4.10 -2.39
CA ALA A 254 -12.59 -4.80 -1.60
C ALA A 254 -11.97 -5.77 -0.59
N ALA A 255 -10.92 -6.51 -0.99
CA ALA A 255 -10.22 -7.44 -0.10
C ALA A 255 -9.54 -6.70 1.07
N PHE A 256 -8.83 -5.61 0.79
CA PHE A 256 -8.18 -4.81 1.84
C PHE A 256 -9.19 -4.08 2.73
N PHE A 257 -10.29 -3.59 2.17
CA PHE A 257 -11.40 -3.03 2.95
C PHE A 257 -12.01 -4.08 3.90
N ALA A 258 -12.29 -5.28 3.41
CA ALA A 258 -12.80 -6.38 4.23
C ALA A 258 -11.82 -6.77 5.34
N LEU A 259 -10.52 -6.86 5.03
CA LEU A 259 -9.46 -7.12 6.02
C LEU A 259 -9.45 -6.04 7.12
N GLY A 260 -9.53 -4.76 6.72
CA GLY A 260 -9.60 -3.63 7.64
C GLY A 260 -10.81 -3.69 8.57
N LEU A 261 -11.97 -4.01 8.02
CA LEU A 261 -13.20 -4.17 8.78
C LEU A 261 -13.09 -5.30 9.82
N VAL A 262 -12.55 -6.46 9.42
CA VAL A 262 -12.35 -7.60 10.32
C VAL A 262 -11.40 -7.24 11.47
N LEU A 263 -10.27 -6.61 11.17
CA LEU A 263 -9.29 -6.19 12.18
C LEU A 263 -9.89 -5.14 13.14
N PHE A 264 -10.66 -4.20 12.63
CA PHE A 264 -11.38 -3.22 13.44
C PHE A 264 -12.38 -3.87 14.39
N LEU A 265 -13.20 -4.81 13.90
CA LEU A 265 -14.17 -5.55 14.71
C LEU A 265 -13.48 -6.39 15.79
N LEU A 266 -12.38 -7.07 15.46
CA LEU A 266 -11.57 -7.80 16.43
C LEU A 266 -11.01 -6.88 17.52
N GLY A 267 -10.53 -5.71 17.16
CA GLY A 267 -10.08 -4.68 18.09
C GLY A 267 -11.18 -4.22 19.05
N MET A 268 -12.38 -3.99 18.53
CA MET A 268 -13.55 -3.64 19.35
C MET A 268 -13.96 -4.77 20.31
N LEU A 269 -13.96 -6.01 19.84
CA LEU A 269 -14.25 -7.19 20.68
C LEU A 269 -13.21 -7.33 21.79
N LEU A 270 -11.93 -7.18 21.49
CA LEU A 270 -10.87 -7.23 22.49
C LEU A 270 -11.03 -6.14 23.55
N CYS A 271 -11.28 -4.90 23.13
CA CYS A 271 -11.55 -3.79 24.04
C CYS A 271 -12.76 -4.03 24.94
N SER A 272 -13.85 -4.61 24.40
CA SER A 272 -15.05 -4.93 25.17
C SER A 272 -14.78 -6.08 26.16
N ALA A 273 -14.03 -7.10 25.78
CA ALA A 273 -13.64 -8.21 26.64
C ALA A 273 -12.78 -7.75 27.83
N VAL A 274 -11.81 -6.86 27.57
CA VAL A 274 -10.97 -6.27 28.64
C VAL A 274 -11.82 -5.45 29.62
N ARG A 275 -12.77 -4.67 29.10
CA ARG A 275 -13.70 -3.88 29.94
C ARG A 275 -14.59 -4.78 30.79
N LEU A 276 -15.15 -5.85 30.20
CA LEU A 276 -15.99 -6.79 30.89
C LEU A 276 -15.23 -7.50 32.02
N ARG A 277 -14.01 -7.95 31.76
CA ARG A 277 -13.12 -8.54 32.80
C ARG A 277 -12.88 -7.55 33.94
N GLY A 278 -12.63 -6.28 33.63
CA GLY A 278 -12.45 -5.25 34.65
C GLY A 278 -13.69 -5.03 35.53
N ARG A 279 -14.89 -5.05 34.94
CA ARG A 279 -16.16 -4.95 35.69
C ARG A 279 -16.40 -6.16 36.59
N LEU A 280 -16.23 -7.35 36.05
CA LEU A 280 -16.39 -8.61 36.82
C LEU A 280 -15.41 -8.70 38.00
N GLN A 281 -14.20 -8.17 37.87
CA GLN A 281 -13.26 -8.10 39.00
C GLN A 281 -13.73 -7.13 40.07
N VAL A 282 -14.26 -5.96 39.70
CA VAL A 282 -14.80 -5.02 40.68
C VAL A 282 -16.01 -5.62 41.39
N GLU A 283 -16.95 -6.25 40.68
CA GLU A 283 -18.12 -6.89 41.26
C GLU A 283 -17.74 -8.03 42.21
N LYS A 284 -16.73 -8.84 41.89
CA LYS A 284 -16.24 -9.93 42.74
C LYS A 284 -15.65 -9.43 44.08
N TYR A 285 -14.98 -8.30 44.06
CA TYR A 285 -14.23 -7.77 45.19
C TYR A 285 -14.92 -6.60 45.91
N THR A 286 -16.17 -6.26 45.53
CA THR A 286 -17.00 -5.27 46.22
C THR A 286 -18.32 -5.86 46.65
N ASN A 287 -18.82 -5.40 47.79
CA ASN A 287 -20.16 -5.76 48.25
C ASN A 287 -21.19 -4.97 47.46
N ALA A 288 -22.15 -5.65 46.83
CA ALA A 288 -23.14 -5.06 45.95
C ALA A 288 -24.03 -4.03 46.64
N ASP A 289 -24.42 -4.29 47.91
CA ASP A 289 -25.34 -3.45 48.65
C ASP A 289 -24.69 -2.14 49.14
N SER A 290 -23.47 -2.22 49.69
CA SER A 290 -22.79 -1.08 50.28
C SER A 290 -21.76 -0.40 49.34
N GLY A 291 -21.29 -1.10 48.32
CA GLY A 291 -20.21 -0.67 47.46
C GLY A 291 -18.82 -0.60 48.14
N LEU A 292 -18.69 -1.07 49.39
CA LEU A 292 -17.43 -1.23 50.07
C LEU A 292 -16.69 -2.47 49.53
N ALA A 293 -15.36 -2.49 49.60
CA ALA A 293 -14.60 -3.68 49.26
C ALA A 293 -14.93 -4.83 50.18
N THR A 294 -14.90 -6.07 49.67
CA THR A 294 -14.81 -7.25 50.54
C THR A 294 -13.43 -7.30 51.16
N MET A 295 -13.22 -8.12 52.20
CA MET A 295 -11.88 -8.28 52.82
C MET A 295 -10.84 -8.78 51.80
N GLU A 296 -11.24 -9.74 50.93
CA GLU A 296 -10.42 -10.19 49.80
C GLU A 296 -10.15 -9.06 48.78
N GLY A 297 -11.18 -8.27 48.54
CA GLY A 297 -11.08 -7.09 47.67
C GLY A 297 -10.11 -6.03 48.21
N PHE A 298 -10.15 -5.79 49.52
CA PHE A 298 -9.24 -4.89 50.21
C PHE A 298 -7.78 -5.34 49.98
N PHE A 299 -7.46 -6.60 50.27
CA PHE A 299 -6.11 -7.13 49.99
C PHE A 299 -5.73 -7.09 48.52
N TYR A 300 -6.65 -7.42 47.64
CA TYR A 300 -6.40 -7.39 46.19
C TYR A 300 -6.07 -5.97 45.69
N PHE A 301 -6.90 -4.98 46.01
CA PHE A 301 -6.73 -3.63 45.53
C PHE A 301 -5.48 -2.95 46.11
N VAL A 302 -5.23 -3.14 47.41
CA VAL A 302 -4.06 -2.55 48.07
C VAL A 302 -2.77 -3.19 47.54
N ASN A 303 -2.68 -4.53 47.47
CA ASN A 303 -1.48 -5.19 46.97
C ASN A 303 -1.23 -4.89 45.49
N LYS A 304 -2.30 -4.80 44.69
CA LYS A 304 -2.19 -4.40 43.28
C LYS A 304 -1.65 -2.97 43.11
N ARG A 305 -2.02 -2.07 44.01
CA ARG A 305 -1.50 -0.70 43.99
C ARG A 305 -0.04 -0.65 44.41
N LEU A 306 0.31 -1.32 45.53
CA LEU A 306 1.69 -1.41 46.02
C LEU A 306 2.63 -2.07 45.00
N SER A 307 2.15 -3.10 44.28
CA SER A 307 2.94 -3.75 43.23
C SER A 307 3.21 -2.85 42.02
N LYS A 308 2.31 -1.89 41.72
CA LYS A 308 2.48 -0.94 40.63
C LYS A 308 3.36 0.24 41.00
N GLU A 309 3.27 0.66 42.24
CA GLU A 309 3.98 1.82 42.79
C GLU A 309 4.56 1.44 44.15
N PRO A 310 5.72 0.75 44.16
CA PRO A 310 6.33 0.28 45.42
C PRO A 310 6.73 1.39 46.41
N ASP A 311 7.00 2.59 45.87
CA ASP A 311 7.36 3.76 46.64
C ASP A 311 6.17 4.57 47.14
N SER A 312 4.92 4.08 46.88
CA SER A 312 3.72 4.78 47.37
C SER A 312 3.67 4.81 48.88
N LYS A 313 3.30 5.94 49.44
CA LYS A 313 2.99 6.06 50.84
C LYS A 313 1.56 5.65 51.10
N LEU A 314 1.35 4.73 52.01
CA LEU A 314 0.03 4.21 52.35
C LEU A 314 -0.13 4.30 53.87
N CYS A 315 -1.29 4.85 54.29
CA CYS A 315 -1.75 4.79 55.67
C CYS A 315 -2.97 3.85 55.73
N VAL A 316 -2.91 2.81 56.58
CA VAL A 316 -4.06 1.97 56.88
C VAL A 316 -4.66 2.43 58.22
N LEU A 317 -5.92 2.81 58.15
CA LEU A 317 -6.75 3.24 59.29
C LEU A 317 -7.67 2.10 59.68
N GLU A 318 -7.54 1.58 60.90
CA GLU A 318 -8.56 0.76 61.51
C GLU A 318 -9.45 1.64 62.42
N LEU A 319 -10.76 1.59 62.15
CA LEU A 319 -11.76 2.43 62.79
C LEU A 319 -12.81 1.54 63.42
N GLN A 320 -13.07 1.70 64.73
CA GLN A 320 -14.18 1.07 65.46
C GLN A 320 -15.19 2.13 65.84
N LEU A 321 -16.45 1.85 65.56
CA LEU A 321 -17.59 2.70 65.96
C LEU A 321 -18.17 2.21 67.28
N GLY A 322 -17.69 2.77 68.41
CA GLY A 322 -18.21 2.44 69.72
C GLY A 322 -19.72 2.60 69.85
N ASN A 323 -20.34 1.69 70.55
CA ASN A 323 -21.81 1.57 70.69
C ASN A 323 -22.55 1.20 69.36
N PHE A 324 -21.90 1.06 68.24
CA PHE A 324 -22.56 0.79 66.95
C PHE A 324 -23.34 -0.55 66.94
N ARG A 325 -22.81 -1.60 67.62
CA ARG A 325 -23.56 -2.86 67.77
C ARG A 325 -24.92 -2.72 68.43
N ARG A 326 -25.13 -1.71 69.31
CA ARG A 326 -26.45 -1.42 69.92
C ARG A 326 -27.39 -0.82 68.88
N PHE A 327 -26.86 -0.03 67.92
CA PHE A 327 -27.65 0.50 66.79
C PHE A 327 -28.01 -0.60 65.81
N THR A 328 -27.07 -1.46 65.44
CA THR A 328 -27.27 -2.50 64.38
C THR A 328 -28.25 -3.62 64.83
N LYS A 329 -28.34 -3.90 66.16
CA LYS A 329 -29.32 -4.90 66.67
C LYS A 329 -30.77 -4.50 66.40
N ASN A 330 -31.06 -3.25 66.30
CA ASN A 330 -32.41 -2.67 66.12
C ASN A 330 -32.61 -1.99 64.77
N MET A 331 -31.66 -2.16 63.84
CA MET A 331 -31.74 -1.65 62.47
C MET A 331 -32.30 -2.70 61.52
N GLU A 332 -33.20 -2.28 60.66
CA GLU A 332 -33.58 -3.07 59.49
C GLU A 332 -32.41 -3.15 58.52
N ARG A 333 -32.39 -4.23 57.72
CA ARG A 333 -31.33 -4.44 56.71
C ARG A 333 -31.14 -3.21 55.79
N GLU A 334 -32.23 -2.59 55.40
CA GLU A 334 -32.22 -1.44 54.51
C GLU A 334 -31.58 -0.19 55.17
N GLU A 335 -31.84 0.02 56.46
CA GLU A 335 -31.18 1.10 57.20
C GLU A 335 -29.68 0.90 57.36
N LEU A 336 -29.25 -0.35 57.59
CA LEU A 336 -27.84 -0.70 57.65
C LEU A 336 -27.16 -0.46 56.28
N VAL A 337 -27.79 -0.86 55.18
CA VAL A 337 -27.28 -0.63 53.82
C VAL A 337 -27.16 0.89 53.56
N MET A 338 -28.18 1.66 53.89
CA MET A 338 -28.11 3.13 53.73
C MET A 338 -27.01 3.76 54.62
N PHE A 339 -26.78 3.24 55.81
CA PHE A 339 -25.65 3.70 56.63
C PHE A 339 -24.32 3.41 55.94
N LEU A 340 -24.11 2.17 55.48
CA LEU A 340 -22.87 1.76 54.81
C LEU A 340 -22.64 2.57 53.50
N MET A 341 -23.69 2.86 52.77
CA MET A 341 -23.58 3.73 51.55
C MET A 341 -23.18 5.16 51.93
N ARG A 342 -23.75 5.72 53.00
CA ARG A 342 -23.36 7.06 53.51
C ARG A 342 -21.94 7.06 54.05
N PHE A 343 -21.54 6.01 54.78
CA PHE A 343 -20.18 5.84 55.23
C PHE A 343 -19.19 5.84 54.06
N ARG A 344 -19.49 5.03 53.01
CA ARG A 344 -18.69 5.03 51.76
C ARG A 344 -18.64 6.41 51.12
N GLN A 345 -19.76 7.15 51.10
CA GLN A 345 -19.77 8.50 50.53
C GLN A 345 -18.86 9.44 51.35
N SER A 346 -18.95 9.39 52.68
CA SER A 346 -18.05 10.15 53.54
C SER A 346 -16.56 9.83 53.34
N VAL A 347 -16.25 8.54 53.07
CA VAL A 347 -14.87 8.15 52.71
C VAL A 347 -14.45 8.82 51.40
N LEU A 348 -15.30 8.82 50.38
CA LEU A 348 -15.00 9.44 49.10
C LEU A 348 -14.88 10.97 49.15
N ASP A 349 -15.63 11.60 50.09
CA ASP A 349 -15.62 13.06 50.25
C ASP A 349 -14.36 13.54 51.02
N CYS A 350 -13.84 12.71 51.94
CA CYS A 350 -12.74 13.08 52.84
C CYS A 350 -11.36 12.59 52.37
N PHE A 351 -11.31 11.56 51.55
CA PHE A 351 -10.06 10.88 51.17
C PHE A 351 -9.89 10.85 49.65
N PRO A 352 -8.67 10.60 49.14
CA PRO A 352 -8.41 10.39 47.71
C PRO A 352 -9.31 9.34 47.06
N GLU A 353 -9.63 9.50 45.77
CA GLU A 353 -10.54 8.61 44.99
C GLU A 353 -10.10 7.13 44.97
N ASP A 354 -8.81 6.87 45.19
CA ASP A 354 -8.22 5.52 45.20
C ASP A 354 -8.18 4.87 46.60
N THR A 355 -8.77 5.53 47.63
CA THR A 355 -8.93 4.99 48.96
C THR A 355 -9.81 3.74 48.94
N VAL A 356 -9.31 2.65 49.52
CA VAL A 356 -10.05 1.37 49.61
C VAL A 356 -10.59 1.24 51.00
N ALA A 357 -11.93 1.13 51.13
CA ALA A 357 -12.59 0.91 52.40
C ALA A 357 -13.28 -0.46 52.45
N THR A 358 -13.12 -1.18 53.56
CA THR A 358 -13.81 -2.48 53.83
C THR A 358 -14.38 -2.50 55.23
N ARG A 359 -15.41 -3.31 55.40
CA ARG A 359 -15.98 -3.63 56.72
C ARG A 359 -15.29 -4.85 57.31
N LEU A 360 -14.61 -4.68 58.46
CA LEU A 360 -13.88 -5.74 59.14
C LEU A 360 -14.80 -6.58 60.01
N SER A 361 -15.69 -5.91 60.76
CA SER A 361 -16.70 -6.53 61.64
C SER A 361 -18.00 -5.71 61.65
N ASP A 362 -18.92 -6.03 62.53
CA ASP A 362 -20.17 -5.27 62.66
C ASP A 362 -19.99 -3.82 62.96
N ASP A 363 -18.97 -3.46 63.71
CA ASP A 363 -18.65 -2.12 64.20
C ASP A 363 -17.26 -1.62 63.80
N SER A 364 -16.50 -2.38 62.99
CA SER A 364 -15.14 -2.01 62.63
C SER A 364 -14.96 -1.95 61.09
N PHE A 365 -14.14 -0.99 60.64
CA PHE A 365 -13.82 -0.71 59.28
C PHE A 365 -12.32 -0.56 59.09
N LEU A 366 -11.81 -0.92 57.91
CA LEU A 366 -10.46 -0.65 57.46
C LEU A 366 -10.48 0.28 56.25
N LEU A 367 -9.60 1.30 56.26
CA LEU A 367 -9.40 2.17 55.15
C LEU A 367 -7.93 2.18 54.77
N ALA A 368 -7.63 1.93 53.51
CA ALA A 368 -6.29 2.07 52.92
C ALA A 368 -6.21 3.41 52.15
N ILE A 369 -5.46 4.36 52.68
CA ILE A 369 -5.41 5.75 52.22
C ILE A 369 -4.04 5.95 51.59
N PHE A 370 -3.99 6.15 50.27
CA PHE A 370 -2.77 6.39 49.53
C PHE A 370 -2.44 7.89 49.53
N THR A 371 -1.68 8.33 50.52
CA THR A 371 -1.28 9.73 50.68
C THR A 371 -0.05 9.86 51.61
N ASP A 372 0.61 10.99 51.58
CA ASP A 372 1.70 11.30 52.48
C ASP A 372 1.24 11.40 53.93
N GLY A 373 2.05 10.89 54.85
CA GLY A 373 1.70 10.71 56.26
C GLY A 373 1.30 12.01 57.01
N GLN A 374 1.72 13.19 56.54
CA GLN A 374 1.32 14.47 57.15
C GLN A 374 -0.11 14.85 56.78
N ASP A 375 -0.57 14.56 55.54
CA ASP A 375 -1.92 14.87 55.09
C ASP A 375 -2.94 13.85 55.62
N SER A 376 -2.54 12.57 55.82
CA SER A 376 -3.46 11.56 56.34
C SER A 376 -3.99 11.89 57.72
N GLY A 377 -3.19 12.40 58.65
CA GLY A 377 -3.66 12.77 59.99
C GLY A 377 -4.74 13.84 60.02
N ARG A 378 -4.63 14.83 59.16
CA ARG A 378 -5.68 15.88 59.02
C ARG A 378 -6.96 15.31 58.41
N MET A 379 -6.88 14.58 57.33
CA MET A 379 -8.03 13.92 56.66
C MET A 379 -8.74 12.97 57.61
N ILE A 380 -8.04 12.17 58.39
CA ILE A 380 -8.57 11.22 59.38
C ILE A 380 -9.32 12.03 60.47
N SER A 381 -8.73 13.09 60.98
CA SER A 381 -9.40 13.91 62.03
C SER A 381 -10.69 14.54 61.51
N GLU A 382 -10.69 15.08 60.29
CA GLU A 382 -11.89 15.63 59.69
C GLU A 382 -12.97 14.56 59.45
N PHE A 383 -12.57 13.39 58.95
CA PHE A 383 -13.45 12.26 58.74
C PHE A 383 -14.10 11.77 60.04
N VAL A 384 -13.27 11.56 61.07
CA VAL A 384 -13.75 11.07 62.39
C VAL A 384 -14.73 12.05 63.05
N LEU A 385 -14.53 13.36 62.90
CA LEU A 385 -15.48 14.39 63.36
C LEU A 385 -16.85 14.27 62.68
N GLN A 386 -16.89 13.91 61.40
CA GLN A 386 -18.15 13.69 60.67
C GLN A 386 -18.90 12.47 61.10
N LEU A 387 -18.23 11.48 61.73
CA LEU A 387 -18.83 10.24 62.18
C LEU A 387 -19.52 10.33 63.57
N HIS A 388 -19.55 11.49 64.20
CA HIS A 388 -20.24 11.67 65.44
C HIS A 388 -21.78 11.74 65.23
N TRP A 389 -22.42 10.57 65.32
CA TRP A 389 -23.86 10.44 65.10
C TRP A 389 -24.60 10.33 66.40
N LYS A 390 -25.82 10.92 66.47
CA LYS A 390 -26.75 10.84 67.61
C LYS A 390 -28.01 10.16 67.16
N ARG A 391 -28.46 9.12 67.88
CA ARG A 391 -29.79 8.53 67.71
C ARG A 391 -30.43 8.33 69.05
N ARG A 392 -31.75 8.53 69.12
CA ARG A 392 -32.60 8.20 70.29
C ARG A 392 -33.08 6.76 70.15
N LEU A 393 -32.71 5.89 71.06
CA LEU A 393 -33.18 4.52 71.18
C LEU A 393 -33.78 4.38 72.60
N ASP A 394 -35.03 3.96 72.73
CA ASP A 394 -35.70 3.73 73.99
C ASP A 394 -35.51 4.86 75.03
N ASP A 395 -35.83 6.10 74.62
CA ASP A 395 -35.63 7.35 75.37
C ASP A 395 -34.17 7.68 75.80
N GLN A 396 -33.20 6.87 75.49
CA GLN A 396 -31.79 7.17 75.73
C GLN A 396 -31.11 7.76 74.46
N LYS A 397 -30.37 8.83 74.64
CA LYS A 397 -29.47 9.35 73.59
C LYS A 397 -28.20 8.53 73.54
N ILE A 398 -28.03 7.73 72.48
CA ILE A 398 -26.82 6.94 72.25
C ILE A 398 -25.96 7.71 71.30
N PHE A 399 -24.64 7.80 71.61
CA PHE A 399 -23.63 8.45 70.76
C PHE A 399 -22.72 7.37 70.19
N ILE A 400 -22.38 7.47 68.92
CA ILE A 400 -21.32 6.73 68.31
C ILE A 400 -20.00 7.43 68.68
N THR A 401 -19.11 6.71 69.33
CA THR A 401 -17.79 7.21 69.68
C THR A 401 -16.75 6.46 68.87
N PRO A 402 -16.21 7.08 67.80
CA PRO A 402 -15.20 6.46 66.97
C PRO A 402 -13.86 6.30 67.74
N ARG A 403 -13.28 5.13 67.69
CA ARG A 403 -11.90 4.84 68.12
C ARG A 403 -11.13 4.42 66.87
N TYR A 404 -9.86 4.80 66.76
CA TYR A 404 -9.07 4.43 65.61
C TYR A 404 -7.60 4.31 65.92
N CYS A 405 -6.90 3.53 65.11
CA CYS A 405 -5.45 3.49 65.05
C CYS A 405 -4.99 3.58 63.61
N THR A 406 -3.75 3.95 63.38
CA THR A 406 -3.15 4.07 62.07
C THR A 406 -1.82 3.35 62.02
N VAL A 407 -1.54 2.65 60.92
CA VAL A 407 -0.27 2.04 60.58
C VAL A 407 0.14 2.48 59.17
N THR A 408 1.42 2.52 58.93
CA THR A 408 1.98 3.10 57.68
C THR A 408 2.85 2.11 56.93
N TYR A 409 2.72 2.10 55.63
CA TYR A 409 3.62 1.39 54.71
C TYR A 409 4.80 2.30 54.35
N PRO A 410 6.01 1.81 54.27
CA PRO A 410 6.50 0.44 54.53
C PRO A 410 6.91 0.19 55.98
N LYS A 411 6.74 1.14 56.88
CA LYS A 411 7.27 1.13 58.24
C LYS A 411 6.70 -0.02 59.07
N ASP A 412 5.40 -0.21 59.02
CA ASP A 412 4.67 -1.12 59.92
C ASP A 412 4.26 -2.45 59.22
N GLY A 413 4.51 -2.59 57.93
CA GLY A 413 4.26 -3.79 57.15
C GLY A 413 4.68 -3.69 55.71
N SER A 414 4.91 -4.83 55.02
CA SER A 414 5.39 -4.92 53.65
C SER A 414 4.26 -5.18 52.62
N ASP A 415 3.08 -5.57 53.08
CA ASP A 415 1.92 -5.85 52.24
C ASP A 415 0.60 -5.54 53.00
N ALA A 416 -0.52 -5.65 52.30
CA ALA A 416 -1.82 -5.35 52.87
C ALA A 416 -2.15 -6.21 54.08
N ARG A 417 -1.72 -7.47 54.11
CA ARG A 417 -2.03 -8.41 55.21
C ARG A 417 -1.22 -8.06 56.46
N SER A 418 0.08 -7.87 56.32
CA SER A 418 0.94 -7.46 57.42
C SER A 418 0.55 -6.11 58.03
N LEU A 419 0.08 -5.18 57.22
CA LEU A 419 -0.46 -3.89 57.68
C LEU A 419 -1.74 -4.06 58.50
N VAL A 420 -2.67 -4.92 58.07
CA VAL A 420 -3.92 -5.22 58.83
C VAL A 420 -3.58 -5.89 60.15
N GLU A 421 -2.63 -6.84 60.16
CA GLU A 421 -2.18 -7.51 61.41
C GLU A 421 -1.51 -6.49 62.37
N ALA A 422 -0.71 -5.57 61.84
CA ALA A 422 -0.11 -4.48 62.61
C ALA A 422 -1.17 -3.53 63.20
N ALA A 423 -2.19 -3.18 62.40
CA ALA A 423 -3.30 -2.33 62.85
C ALA A 423 -4.09 -3.00 63.99
N ALA A 424 -4.45 -4.26 63.80
CA ALA A 424 -5.14 -5.03 64.85
C ALA A 424 -4.33 -5.13 66.17
N LYS A 425 -3.01 -5.29 66.06
CA LYS A 425 -2.12 -5.33 67.20
C LYS A 425 -2.02 -3.98 67.91
N GLU A 426 -1.97 -2.89 67.16
CA GLU A 426 -1.92 -1.54 67.71
C GLU A 426 -3.26 -1.13 68.32
N PHE A 427 -4.39 -1.54 67.66
CA PHE A 427 -5.72 -1.29 68.16
C PHE A 427 -5.99 -2.01 69.54
N GLY A 428 -5.44 -3.22 69.72
CA GLY A 428 -5.55 -3.99 70.98
C GLY A 428 -4.81 -3.33 72.17
N LYS A 429 -4.01 -2.30 71.94
CA LYS A 429 -3.32 -1.52 72.99
C LYS A 429 -4.10 -0.27 73.44
N ILE A 430 -5.08 0.17 72.66
CA ILE A 430 -5.95 1.32 72.91
C ILE A 430 -7.20 0.89 73.63
#